data_635958830eef7cc92c65fedd80f06646
#
_entry.id   635958830eef7cc92c65fedd80f06646
#
_cell.length_a   1.000
_cell.length_b   1.000
_cell.length_c   1.000
_cell.angle_alpha   90.00
_cell.angle_beta   90.00
_cell.angle_gamma   90.00
#
_symmetry.space_group_name_H-M   'P 1'
#
loop_
_entity.id
_entity.type
_entity.pdbx_description
1 polymer ?
#
loop_
_entity_poly.entity_id
_entity_poly.type
_entity_poly.pdbx_seq_one_letter_code
_entity_poly.pdbx_strand_id
1 'polypeptide(L)'
;VDVLYVCESHEGETRPAASGRAKAKGSVQGGLSNEEYFEILARELTKVLTEQTHEGYLYRVDLRLRAEGSVGQLTRSLDEYAKYYRTRGQVWERLALLKAWPIAGSQEVGRSFIKLVRPFVLAPSSKRPDVEQGLAIVEEVRSVKERIDAKMAERGQEQRNVKLGVGGIREIEFLVQTIQVLAGRRLPGILGRGTLDSLVRLQKAGILSRKQQADLTRAYQFLRDVEHKLQMVHDLQTHALPDQQKELERCAIRMGYDRADRSIAVKQFQADLADHTTLVHDIFQSFFETPKTSAMLKKTFQLIGREPVK
;
A
#
# COMPACT_ATOMS: atom_id res chain seq x y z
N VAL A 1 -7.49 2.18 7.45
CA VAL A 1 -7.72 1.21 6.37
C VAL A 1 -8.06 1.94 5.08
N ASP A 2 -7.47 1.50 3.96
CA ASP A 2 -7.81 2.00 2.64
C ASP A 2 -8.94 1.14 2.07
N VAL A 3 -10.04 1.76 1.62
CA VAL A 3 -11.25 1.05 1.22
C VAL A 3 -11.67 1.47 -0.20
N LEU A 4 -12.11 0.48 -0.98
CA LEU A 4 -12.78 0.65 -2.26
C LEU A 4 -14.18 0.02 -2.17
N TYR A 5 -15.19 0.75 -2.61
CA TYR A 5 -16.55 0.23 -2.75
C TYR A 5 -16.82 -0.17 -4.19
N VAL A 6 -17.22 -1.43 -4.38
CA VAL A 6 -17.44 -2.02 -5.70
C VAL A 6 -18.84 -2.61 -5.73
N CYS A 7 -19.65 -2.24 -6.69
CA CYS A 7 -20.93 -2.89 -6.98
C CYS A 7 -20.88 -3.68 -8.31
N GLU A 8 -21.81 -4.55 -8.49
CA GLU A 8 -21.89 -5.35 -9.71
C GLU A 8 -22.24 -4.48 -10.92
N SER A 9 -23.31 -3.68 -10.80
CA SER A 9 -23.80 -2.77 -11.82
C SER A 9 -24.47 -1.55 -11.18
N HIS A 10 -24.43 -0.42 -11.88
CA HIS A 10 -25.25 0.76 -11.57
C HIS A 10 -26.60 0.75 -12.33
N GLU A 11 -26.83 -0.20 -13.22
CA GLU A 11 -28.09 -0.32 -13.94
C GLU A 11 -29.22 -0.85 -13.04
N GLY A 12 -30.43 -0.35 -13.26
CA GLY A 12 -31.63 -0.77 -12.56
C GLY A 12 -31.95 0.09 -11.31
N GLU A 13 -32.97 -0.33 -10.60
CA GLU A 13 -33.50 0.32 -9.43
C GLU A 13 -33.55 -0.63 -8.23
N THR A 14 -33.15 -0.13 -7.07
CA THR A 14 -33.34 -0.81 -5.79
C THR A 14 -34.61 -0.28 -5.13
N ARG A 15 -35.54 -1.19 -4.83
CA ARG A 15 -36.78 -0.88 -4.09
C ARG A 15 -36.65 -1.37 -2.67
N PRO A 16 -37.06 -0.57 -1.67
CA PRO A 16 -37.12 -1.04 -0.30
C PRO A 16 -38.05 -2.25 -0.23
N ALA A 17 -37.61 -3.30 0.48
CA ALA A 17 -38.46 -4.44 0.73
C ALA A 17 -39.77 -3.99 1.39
N ALA A 18 -40.90 -4.49 0.91
CA ALA A 18 -42.21 -4.23 1.50
C ALA A 18 -42.32 -4.92 2.88
N SER A 19 -41.49 -4.55 3.83
CA SER A 19 -41.54 -5.04 5.21
C SER A 19 -42.40 -4.09 6.05
N GLY A 20 -43.55 -4.59 6.54
CA GLY A 20 -44.54 -3.89 7.31
C GLY A 20 -44.13 -3.39 8.69
N ARG A 21 -42.93 -2.82 8.88
CA ARG A 21 -42.54 -2.14 10.11
C ARG A 21 -41.63 -0.92 9.82
N ALA A 22 -42.09 0.19 10.32
CA ALA A 22 -41.46 1.50 10.38
C ALA A 22 -41.48 2.31 9.08
N LYS A 23 -42.49 3.17 8.92
CA LYS A 23 -42.40 4.43 8.16
C LYS A 23 -41.36 5.31 8.87
N ALA A 24 -40.10 5.21 8.49
CA ALA A 24 -39.10 6.21 8.83
C ALA A 24 -39.56 7.53 8.15
N LYS A 25 -39.66 8.62 8.92
CA LYS A 25 -39.90 9.95 8.39
C LYS A 25 -38.84 10.24 7.33
N GLY A 26 -39.25 10.28 6.06
CA GLY A 26 -38.33 10.50 4.92
C GLY A 26 -38.23 9.37 3.91
N SER A 27 -39.10 8.34 3.95
CA SER A 27 -39.12 7.31 2.90
C SER A 27 -39.50 7.93 1.57
N VAL A 28 -38.58 7.94 0.64
CA VAL A 28 -38.82 8.25 -0.78
C VAL A 28 -39.82 7.22 -1.30
N GLN A 29 -40.97 7.65 -1.81
CA GLN A 29 -42.03 6.80 -2.37
C GLN A 29 -41.71 6.31 -3.81
N GLY A 30 -40.45 6.20 -4.17
CA GLY A 30 -39.96 5.69 -5.44
C GLY A 30 -38.74 4.81 -5.25
N GLY A 31 -38.44 3.93 -6.17
CA GLY A 31 -37.17 3.22 -6.21
C GLY A 31 -36.02 4.22 -6.34
N LEU A 32 -34.88 3.91 -5.72
CA LEU A 32 -33.63 4.60 -5.97
C LEU A 32 -32.92 3.92 -7.15
N SER A 33 -32.24 4.67 -8.00
CA SER A 33 -31.28 4.04 -8.93
C SER A 33 -30.25 3.24 -8.14
N ASN A 34 -29.73 2.17 -8.71
CA ASN A 34 -28.69 1.38 -8.04
C ASN A 34 -27.47 2.25 -7.74
N GLU A 35 -27.12 3.20 -8.61
CA GLU A 35 -26.03 4.15 -8.37
C GLU A 35 -26.27 4.96 -7.08
N GLU A 36 -27.44 5.60 -6.94
CA GLU A 36 -27.78 6.38 -5.73
C GLU A 36 -27.82 5.49 -4.49
N TYR A 37 -28.39 4.31 -4.60
CA TYR A 37 -28.48 3.36 -3.48
C TYR A 37 -27.09 2.97 -2.97
N PHE A 38 -26.17 2.55 -3.85
CA PHE A 38 -24.83 2.15 -3.44
C PHE A 38 -23.99 3.33 -2.95
N GLU A 39 -24.18 4.52 -3.51
CA GLU A 39 -23.50 5.75 -3.02
C GLU A 39 -23.95 6.10 -1.59
N ILE A 40 -25.26 6.01 -1.29
CA ILE A 40 -25.80 6.22 0.06
C ILE A 40 -25.28 5.13 1.00
N LEU A 41 -25.34 3.87 0.60
CA LEU A 41 -24.86 2.74 1.41
C LEU A 41 -23.39 2.87 1.78
N ALA A 42 -22.52 3.21 0.82
CA ALA A 42 -21.11 3.39 1.05
C ALA A 42 -20.81 4.59 1.99
N ARG A 43 -21.59 5.67 1.84
CA ARG A 43 -21.48 6.86 2.70
C ARG A 43 -21.89 6.55 4.14
N GLU A 44 -23.03 5.88 4.33
CA GLU A 44 -23.50 5.48 5.67
C GLU A 44 -22.54 4.47 6.32
N LEU A 45 -22.03 3.49 5.56
CA LEU A 45 -21.05 2.54 6.07
C LEU A 45 -19.75 3.24 6.49
N THR A 46 -19.26 4.16 5.67
CA THR A 46 -18.07 4.96 6.00
C THR A 46 -18.31 5.76 7.28
N LYS A 47 -19.48 6.39 7.41
CA LYS A 47 -19.87 7.15 8.60
C LYS A 47 -19.84 6.27 9.85
N VAL A 48 -20.51 5.12 9.83
CA VAL A 48 -20.52 4.19 10.97
C VAL A 48 -19.11 3.74 11.39
N LEU A 49 -18.20 3.55 10.42
CA LEU A 49 -16.83 3.14 10.70
C LEU A 49 -15.96 4.26 11.28
N THR A 50 -16.25 5.52 10.94
CA THR A 50 -15.40 6.69 11.26
C THR A 50 -15.97 7.62 12.31
N GLU A 51 -17.27 7.47 12.64
CA GLU A 51 -17.96 8.36 13.59
C GLU A 51 -17.34 8.26 14.98
N GLN A 52 -17.05 9.43 15.57
CA GLN A 52 -16.53 9.53 16.92
C GLN A 52 -17.67 9.34 17.92
N THR A 53 -17.58 8.29 18.71
CA THR A 53 -18.51 8.01 19.83
C THR A 53 -17.82 8.29 21.16
N HIS A 54 -18.53 8.12 22.27
CA HIS A 54 -17.92 8.20 23.62
C HIS A 54 -16.89 7.09 23.88
N GLU A 55 -16.96 5.97 23.14
CA GLU A 55 -15.97 4.86 23.15
C GLU A 55 -14.85 5.06 22.13
N GLY A 56 -14.85 6.14 21.36
CA GLY A 56 -13.93 6.37 20.25
C GLY A 56 -14.54 6.07 18.87
N TYR A 57 -13.73 5.73 17.90
CA TYR A 57 -14.16 5.35 16.54
C TYR A 57 -13.64 3.95 16.18
N LEU A 58 -14.31 3.25 15.26
CA LEU A 58 -13.93 1.88 14.90
C LEU A 58 -12.68 1.85 14.04
N TYR A 59 -12.68 2.59 12.95
CA TYR A 59 -11.58 2.62 11.99
C TYR A 59 -11.38 4.00 11.39
N ARG A 60 -10.15 4.31 11.12
CA ARG A 60 -9.79 5.40 10.23
C ARG A 60 -9.86 4.90 8.79
N VAL A 61 -10.87 5.34 8.05
CA VAL A 61 -11.10 4.94 6.65
C VAL A 61 -10.49 5.98 5.71
N ASP A 62 -9.65 5.51 4.78
CA ASP A 62 -9.12 6.32 3.69
C ASP A 62 -9.69 5.84 2.36
N LEU A 63 -10.31 6.76 1.63
CA LEU A 63 -10.98 6.49 0.36
C LEU A 63 -10.19 7.04 -0.84
N ARG A 64 -8.99 7.59 -0.60
CA ARG A 64 -8.20 8.26 -1.66
C ARG A 64 -7.57 7.31 -2.67
N LEU A 65 -7.51 6.01 -2.36
CA LEU A 65 -6.99 5.00 -3.31
C LEU A 65 -8.03 4.55 -4.34
N ARG A 66 -9.27 5.08 -4.29
CA ARG A 66 -10.27 4.78 -5.32
C ARG A 66 -9.91 5.44 -6.66
N ALA A 67 -10.48 4.91 -7.73
CA ALA A 67 -10.30 5.47 -9.07
C ALA A 67 -10.57 6.99 -9.08
N GLU A 68 -9.67 7.76 -9.68
CA GLU A 68 -9.66 9.23 -9.69
C GLU A 68 -9.44 9.88 -8.29
N GLY A 69 -9.03 9.12 -7.30
CA GLY A 69 -8.69 9.65 -5.97
C GLY A 69 -9.86 10.32 -5.26
N SER A 70 -9.63 11.48 -4.66
CA SER A 70 -10.63 12.20 -3.86
C SER A 70 -11.79 12.78 -4.68
N VAL A 71 -11.62 12.97 -5.99
CA VAL A 71 -12.65 13.54 -6.89
C VAL A 71 -13.52 12.49 -7.56
N GLY A 72 -13.12 11.21 -7.51
CA GLY A 72 -13.88 10.10 -8.07
C GLY A 72 -15.14 9.77 -7.25
N GLN A 73 -16.10 9.11 -7.91
CA GLN A 73 -17.30 8.56 -7.26
C GLN A 73 -16.89 7.62 -6.13
N LEU A 74 -17.71 7.57 -5.07
CA LEU A 74 -17.43 6.73 -3.91
C LEU A 74 -17.61 5.24 -4.23
N THR A 75 -18.60 4.91 -5.05
CA THR A 75 -18.86 3.57 -5.55
C THR A 75 -18.68 3.52 -7.06
N ARG A 76 -18.24 2.39 -7.58
CA ARG A 76 -18.18 2.11 -9.01
C ARG A 76 -18.58 0.68 -9.30
N SER A 77 -19.22 0.49 -10.45
CA SER A 77 -19.53 -0.84 -10.96
C SER A 77 -18.28 -1.54 -11.52
N LEU A 78 -18.37 -2.85 -11.71
CA LEU A 78 -17.30 -3.65 -12.33
C LEU A 78 -16.94 -3.11 -13.71
N ASP A 79 -17.94 -2.74 -14.53
CA ASP A 79 -17.71 -2.24 -15.89
C ASP A 79 -17.01 -0.87 -15.89
N GLU A 80 -17.35 0.01 -14.97
CA GLU A 80 -16.69 1.30 -14.83
C GLU A 80 -15.23 1.15 -14.38
N TYR A 81 -14.95 0.24 -13.46
CA TYR A 81 -13.58 -0.11 -13.10
C TYR A 81 -12.82 -0.72 -14.27
N ALA A 82 -13.45 -1.60 -15.06
CA ALA A 82 -12.84 -2.18 -16.25
C ALA A 82 -12.47 -1.09 -17.28
N LYS A 83 -13.36 -0.14 -17.52
CA LYS A 83 -13.10 1.00 -18.40
C LYS A 83 -11.99 1.89 -17.88
N TYR A 84 -12.02 2.21 -16.57
CA TYR A 84 -11.04 3.08 -15.93
C TYR A 84 -9.63 2.49 -16.02
N TYR A 85 -9.42 1.26 -15.55
CA TYR A 85 -8.08 0.65 -15.53
C TYR A 85 -7.54 0.29 -16.92
N ARG A 86 -8.40 0.24 -17.94
CA ARG A 86 -7.98 0.06 -19.34
C ARG A 86 -7.43 1.35 -19.95
N THR A 87 -7.93 2.52 -19.52
CA THR A 87 -7.70 3.79 -20.21
C THR A 87 -6.94 4.83 -19.39
N ARG A 88 -7.09 4.84 -18.05
CA ARG A 88 -6.64 5.93 -17.18
C ARG A 88 -5.89 5.48 -15.91
N GLY A 89 -5.81 4.17 -15.67
CA GLY A 89 -5.14 3.64 -14.47
C GLY A 89 -3.69 4.08 -14.37
N GLN A 90 -3.27 4.52 -13.17
CA GLN A 90 -1.95 5.03 -12.87
C GLN A 90 -1.05 3.95 -12.26
N VAL A 91 0.28 4.07 -12.36
CA VAL A 91 1.21 3.05 -11.83
C VAL A 91 1.09 2.90 -10.31
N TRP A 92 0.90 3.98 -9.57
CA TRP A 92 0.72 3.88 -8.12
C TRP A 92 -0.51 3.04 -7.72
N GLU A 93 -1.56 3.02 -8.55
CA GLU A 93 -2.74 2.18 -8.32
C GLU A 93 -2.41 0.69 -8.50
N ARG A 94 -1.47 0.34 -9.40
CA ARG A 94 -0.97 -1.04 -9.52
C ARG A 94 -0.38 -1.51 -8.19
N LEU A 95 0.45 -0.68 -7.56
CA LEU A 95 1.09 -0.98 -6.27
C LEU A 95 0.03 -1.14 -5.15
N ALA A 96 -0.96 -0.26 -5.12
CA ALA A 96 -2.06 -0.34 -4.14
C ALA A 96 -2.89 -1.62 -4.32
N LEU A 97 -3.31 -1.90 -5.56
CA LEU A 97 -4.17 -3.05 -5.90
C LEU A 97 -3.49 -4.41 -5.75
N LEU A 98 -2.15 -4.48 -5.72
CA LEU A 98 -1.44 -5.72 -5.36
C LEU A 98 -1.85 -6.27 -3.99
N LYS A 99 -2.25 -5.38 -3.08
CA LYS A 99 -2.67 -5.73 -1.71
C LYS A 99 -4.19 -5.82 -1.56
N ALA A 100 -4.96 -5.50 -2.61
CA ALA A 100 -6.41 -5.50 -2.57
C ALA A 100 -6.98 -6.90 -2.36
N TRP A 101 -8.03 -6.99 -1.56
CA TRP A 101 -8.79 -8.21 -1.35
C TRP A 101 -10.20 -7.89 -0.83
N PRO A 102 -11.21 -8.71 -1.18
CA PRO A 102 -12.55 -8.53 -0.68
C PRO A 102 -12.60 -8.78 0.83
N ILE A 103 -13.13 -7.83 1.60
CA ILE A 103 -13.23 -7.93 3.05
C ILE A 103 -14.66 -8.08 3.54
N ALA A 104 -15.64 -7.58 2.76
CA ALA A 104 -17.06 -7.64 3.10
C ALA A 104 -17.92 -7.60 1.84
N GLY A 105 -19.20 -7.91 1.96
CA GLY A 105 -20.17 -7.92 0.87
C GLY A 105 -20.16 -9.21 0.03
N SER A 106 -20.53 -9.10 -1.24
CA SER A 106 -20.59 -10.23 -2.17
C SER A 106 -19.19 -10.77 -2.50
N GLN A 107 -18.94 -12.02 -2.14
CA GLN A 107 -17.71 -12.73 -2.51
C GLN A 107 -17.55 -12.90 -4.03
N GLU A 108 -18.65 -12.94 -4.77
CA GLU A 108 -18.64 -13.06 -6.22
C GLU A 108 -18.18 -11.75 -6.87
N VAL A 109 -18.78 -10.63 -6.49
CA VAL A 109 -18.35 -9.30 -6.94
C VAL A 109 -16.89 -9.05 -6.57
N GLY A 110 -16.49 -9.39 -5.35
CA GLY A 110 -15.11 -9.25 -4.91
C GLY A 110 -14.12 -10.06 -5.75
N ARG A 111 -14.42 -11.36 -6.04
CA ARG A 111 -13.60 -12.20 -6.93
C ARG A 111 -13.56 -11.66 -8.36
N SER A 112 -14.68 -11.19 -8.86
CA SER A 112 -14.80 -10.59 -10.20
C SER A 112 -13.94 -9.33 -10.30
N PHE A 113 -13.97 -8.46 -9.29
CA PHE A 113 -13.13 -7.28 -9.24
C PHE A 113 -11.63 -7.64 -9.26
N ILE A 114 -11.17 -8.56 -8.39
CA ILE A 114 -9.76 -8.99 -8.40
C ILE A 114 -9.35 -9.58 -9.75
N LYS A 115 -10.20 -10.39 -10.37
CA LYS A 115 -9.94 -10.94 -11.72
C LYS A 115 -9.84 -9.84 -12.78
N LEU A 116 -10.71 -8.85 -12.70
CA LEU A 116 -10.78 -7.70 -13.60
C LEU A 116 -9.54 -6.82 -13.54
N VAL A 117 -9.06 -6.48 -12.33
CA VAL A 117 -7.92 -5.57 -12.16
C VAL A 117 -6.56 -6.25 -12.36
N ARG A 118 -6.48 -7.57 -12.26
CA ARG A 118 -5.22 -8.32 -12.36
C ARG A 118 -4.42 -8.05 -13.66
N PRO A 119 -5.03 -7.97 -14.86
CA PRO A 119 -4.32 -7.62 -16.09
C PRO A 119 -3.69 -6.22 -16.07
N PHE A 120 -4.34 -5.27 -15.39
CA PHE A 120 -3.80 -3.93 -15.19
C PHE A 120 -2.68 -3.95 -14.15
N VAL A 121 -2.87 -4.60 -13.01
CA VAL A 121 -1.91 -4.62 -11.90
C VAL A 121 -0.58 -5.21 -12.32
N LEU A 122 -0.60 -6.36 -13.00
CA LEU A 122 0.63 -7.04 -13.44
C LEU A 122 1.03 -6.57 -14.83
N ALA A 123 2.31 -6.22 -14.98
CA ALA A 123 2.84 -5.79 -16.27
C ALA A 123 2.47 -6.76 -17.41
N PRO A 124 2.18 -6.27 -18.61
CA PRO A 124 1.81 -7.10 -19.74
C PRO A 124 2.88 -8.17 -20.01
N SER A 125 2.43 -9.38 -20.28
CA SER A 125 3.29 -10.48 -20.74
C SER A 125 3.28 -10.49 -22.26
N SER A 126 4.07 -9.64 -22.90
CA SER A 126 4.39 -9.85 -24.31
C SER A 126 5.24 -11.13 -24.46
N LYS A 127 5.24 -11.76 -25.65
CA LYS A 127 6.12 -12.91 -25.93
C LYS A 127 7.60 -12.59 -25.78
N ARG A 128 7.97 -11.33 -25.84
CA ARG A 128 9.25 -10.77 -25.38
C ARG A 128 8.96 -9.89 -24.18
N PRO A 129 9.75 -9.99 -23.08
CA PRO A 129 9.63 -9.02 -22.00
C PRO A 129 9.84 -7.65 -22.65
N ASP A 130 8.82 -6.82 -22.58
CA ASP A 130 8.96 -5.45 -23.02
C ASP A 130 9.74 -4.72 -21.92
N VAL A 131 11.05 -4.76 -22.07
CA VAL A 131 11.99 -4.13 -21.14
C VAL A 131 11.70 -2.64 -21.02
N GLU A 132 11.26 -2.00 -22.12
CA GLU A 132 10.92 -0.59 -22.14
C GLU A 132 9.70 -0.29 -21.25
N GLN A 133 8.63 -1.10 -21.34
CA GLN A 133 7.47 -0.94 -20.46
C GLN A 133 7.82 -1.22 -19.00
N GLY A 134 8.67 -2.22 -18.75
CA GLY A 134 9.15 -2.50 -17.40
C GLY A 134 9.98 -1.36 -16.83
N LEU A 135 10.87 -0.78 -17.62
CA LEU A 135 11.67 0.38 -17.24
C LEU A 135 10.79 1.62 -17.03
N ALA A 136 9.75 1.83 -17.84
CA ALA A 136 8.79 2.91 -17.65
C ALA A 136 8.06 2.80 -16.31
N ILE A 137 7.66 1.58 -15.90
CA ILE A 137 7.05 1.35 -14.58
C ILE A 137 8.05 1.69 -13.45
N VAL A 138 9.30 1.27 -13.57
CA VAL A 138 10.34 1.56 -12.58
C VAL A 138 10.55 3.07 -12.45
N GLU A 139 10.63 3.77 -13.57
CA GLU A 139 10.81 5.23 -13.61
C GLU A 139 9.62 5.99 -13.01
N GLU A 140 8.41 5.52 -13.28
CA GLU A 140 7.22 6.15 -12.71
C GLU A 140 7.13 5.94 -11.19
N VAL A 141 7.51 4.74 -10.68
CA VAL A 141 7.61 4.50 -9.23
C VAL A 141 8.68 5.39 -8.61
N ARG A 142 9.84 5.54 -9.27
CA ARG A 142 10.89 6.46 -8.85
C ARG A 142 10.37 7.89 -8.73
N SER A 143 9.68 8.38 -9.76
CA SER A 143 9.07 9.72 -9.76
C SER A 143 8.03 9.90 -8.64
N VAL A 144 7.26 8.88 -8.30
CA VAL A 144 6.36 8.92 -7.14
C VAL A 144 7.15 9.08 -5.84
N LYS A 145 8.27 8.36 -5.68
CA LYS A 145 9.14 8.46 -4.49
C LYS A 145 9.77 9.84 -4.40
N GLU A 146 10.30 10.38 -5.49
CA GLU A 146 10.89 11.73 -5.55
C GLU A 146 9.88 12.80 -5.10
N ARG A 147 8.62 12.71 -5.52
CA ARG A 147 7.57 13.62 -5.04
C ARG A 147 7.27 13.47 -3.55
N ILE A 148 7.37 12.27 -3.01
CA ILE A 148 7.24 12.03 -1.57
C ILE A 148 8.42 12.67 -0.84
N ASP A 149 9.63 12.47 -1.33
CA ASP A 149 10.85 12.99 -0.72
C ASP A 149 10.87 14.52 -0.71
N ALA A 150 10.49 15.16 -1.81
CA ALA A 150 10.34 16.61 -1.87
C ALA A 150 9.37 17.13 -0.79
N LYS A 151 8.22 16.48 -0.60
CA LYS A 151 7.28 16.84 0.47
C LYS A 151 7.83 16.60 1.88
N MET A 152 8.66 15.58 2.07
CA MET A 152 9.30 15.33 3.36
C MET A 152 10.36 16.39 3.63
N ALA A 153 11.13 16.79 2.60
CA ALA A 153 12.11 17.87 2.65
C ALA A 153 11.47 19.20 3.05
N GLU A 154 10.39 19.59 2.37
CA GLU A 154 9.62 20.79 2.71
C GLU A 154 9.16 20.85 4.17
N ARG A 155 8.96 19.68 4.79
CA ARG A 155 8.52 19.53 6.19
C ARG A 155 9.66 19.33 7.18
N GLY A 156 10.91 19.23 6.74
CA GLY A 156 12.06 18.87 7.55
C GLY A 156 11.94 17.48 8.20
N GLN A 157 11.28 16.54 7.52
CA GLN A 157 10.98 15.19 8.05
C GLN A 157 11.71 14.07 7.31
N GLU A 158 12.62 14.37 6.42
CA GLU A 158 13.31 13.41 5.54
C GLU A 158 13.94 12.25 6.28
N GLN A 159 14.63 12.54 7.40
CA GLN A 159 15.31 11.54 8.21
C GLN A 159 14.55 11.12 9.46
N ARG A 160 13.46 11.80 9.76
CA ARG A 160 12.68 11.57 10.99
C ARG A 160 11.41 10.79 10.75
N ASN A 161 10.91 10.77 9.52
CA ASN A 161 9.72 10.02 9.17
C ASN A 161 10.08 8.58 8.81
N VAL A 162 9.88 7.66 9.74
CA VAL A 162 10.27 6.24 9.58
C VAL A 162 9.48 5.51 8.48
N LYS A 163 8.39 6.10 8.00
CA LYS A 163 7.58 5.52 6.92
C LYS A 163 7.91 6.10 5.56
N LEU A 164 7.91 7.41 5.44
CA LEU A 164 8.02 8.12 4.15
C LEU A 164 9.41 8.73 3.92
N GLY A 165 10.23 8.85 4.95
CA GLY A 165 11.58 9.39 4.86
C GLY A 165 12.54 8.46 4.10
N VAL A 166 13.77 8.94 3.96
CA VAL A 166 14.85 8.21 3.28
C VAL A 166 15.15 6.90 4.04
N GLY A 167 15.19 5.80 3.31
CA GLY A 167 15.37 4.47 3.89
C GLY A 167 14.20 3.97 4.75
N GLY A 168 13.03 4.61 4.68
CA GLY A 168 11.86 4.26 5.46
C GLY A 168 11.09 3.06 4.92
N ILE A 169 10.04 2.68 5.64
CA ILE A 169 9.17 1.53 5.33
C ILE A 169 8.71 1.54 3.87
N ARG A 170 8.39 2.71 3.33
CA ARG A 170 7.85 2.87 1.97
C ARG A 170 8.86 2.45 0.89
N GLU A 171 10.16 2.63 1.10
CA GLU A 171 11.16 2.17 0.15
C GLU A 171 11.20 0.65 0.05
N ILE A 172 11.11 -0.06 1.18
CA ILE A 172 11.01 -1.53 1.19
C ILE A 172 9.74 -1.98 0.47
N GLU A 173 8.60 -1.35 0.76
CA GLU A 173 7.32 -1.67 0.14
C GLU A 173 7.34 -1.40 -1.37
N PHE A 174 7.87 -0.28 -1.81
CA PHE A 174 7.96 0.06 -3.24
C PHE A 174 8.87 -0.89 -3.99
N LEU A 175 10.03 -1.25 -3.42
CA LEU A 175 10.94 -2.25 -4.02
C LEU A 175 10.21 -3.58 -4.24
N VAL A 176 9.59 -4.13 -3.19
CA VAL A 176 8.88 -5.41 -3.24
C VAL A 176 7.73 -5.36 -4.25
N GLN A 177 6.88 -4.33 -4.17
CA GLN A 177 5.70 -4.20 -5.02
C GLN A 177 6.09 -3.98 -6.50
N THR A 178 7.12 -3.20 -6.77
CA THR A 178 7.60 -2.99 -8.16
C THR A 178 8.05 -4.31 -8.77
N ILE A 179 8.81 -5.12 -8.04
CA ILE A 179 9.22 -6.44 -8.52
C ILE A 179 8.00 -7.34 -8.75
N GLN A 180 7.02 -7.32 -7.87
CA GLN A 180 5.77 -8.08 -8.02
C GLN A 180 4.96 -7.62 -9.25
N VAL A 181 4.87 -6.33 -9.51
CA VAL A 181 4.21 -5.79 -10.72
C VAL A 181 4.92 -6.27 -11.98
N LEU A 182 6.24 -6.18 -12.01
CA LEU A 182 7.05 -6.54 -13.17
C LEU A 182 7.02 -8.05 -13.47
N ALA A 183 7.19 -8.87 -12.44
CA ALA A 183 7.45 -10.30 -12.60
C ALA A 183 6.26 -11.21 -12.23
N GLY A 184 5.26 -10.70 -11.51
CA GLY A 184 4.20 -11.53 -10.91
C GLY A 184 3.32 -12.27 -11.90
N ARG A 185 3.21 -11.81 -13.15
CA ARG A 185 2.50 -12.53 -14.20
C ARG A 185 3.23 -13.81 -14.62
N ARG A 186 4.56 -13.75 -14.73
CA ARG A 186 5.41 -14.88 -15.11
C ARG A 186 5.79 -15.76 -13.93
N LEU A 187 5.92 -15.15 -12.77
CA LEU A 187 6.31 -15.79 -11.52
C LEU A 187 5.21 -15.63 -10.46
N PRO A 188 4.02 -16.26 -10.61
CA PRO A 188 2.92 -16.07 -9.66
C PRO A 188 3.29 -16.39 -8.21
N GLY A 189 4.29 -17.25 -7.99
CA GLY A 189 4.78 -17.62 -6.67
C GLY A 189 5.39 -16.47 -5.86
N ILE A 190 5.77 -15.36 -6.50
CA ILE A 190 6.28 -14.18 -5.78
C ILE A 190 5.17 -13.27 -5.25
N LEU A 191 3.92 -13.46 -5.70
CA LEU A 191 2.81 -12.64 -5.27
C LEU A 191 2.44 -12.95 -3.83
N GLY A 192 2.40 -11.93 -3.01
CA GLY A 192 2.00 -11.98 -1.62
C GLY A 192 1.52 -10.59 -1.18
N ARG A 193 0.60 -10.53 -0.22
CA ARG A 193 0.08 -9.26 0.30
C ARG A 193 0.95 -8.70 1.42
N GLY A 194 1.54 -9.57 2.22
CA GLY A 194 2.45 -9.18 3.30
C GLY A 194 3.86 -8.92 2.80
N THR A 195 4.49 -7.84 3.24
CA THR A 195 5.85 -7.47 2.82
C THR A 195 6.87 -8.52 3.24
N LEU A 196 6.80 -9.01 4.47
CA LEU A 196 7.74 -10.03 4.98
C LEU A 196 7.63 -11.35 4.21
N ASP A 197 6.41 -11.84 3.95
CA ASP A 197 6.19 -13.04 3.13
C ASP A 197 6.71 -12.83 1.70
N SER A 198 6.48 -11.65 1.13
CA SER A 198 6.95 -11.30 -0.21
C SER A 198 8.47 -11.28 -0.29
N LEU A 199 9.20 -10.77 0.71
CA LEU A 199 10.66 -10.80 0.76
C LEU A 199 11.19 -12.25 0.72
N VAL A 200 10.57 -13.16 1.47
CA VAL A 200 10.91 -14.60 1.45
C VAL A 200 10.66 -15.20 0.05
N ARG A 201 9.52 -14.88 -0.57
CA ARG A 201 9.17 -15.37 -1.91
C ARG A 201 10.15 -14.87 -2.98
N LEU A 202 10.54 -13.60 -2.92
CA LEU A 202 11.52 -13.01 -3.83
C LEU A 202 12.89 -13.64 -3.67
N GLN A 203 13.30 -13.98 -2.44
CA GLN A 203 14.54 -14.72 -2.20
C GLN A 203 14.48 -16.14 -2.77
N LYS A 204 13.37 -16.87 -2.54
CA LYS A 204 13.17 -18.22 -3.11
C LYS A 204 13.16 -18.21 -4.63
N ALA A 205 12.62 -17.19 -5.26
CA ALA A 205 12.68 -16.98 -6.71
C ALA A 205 14.09 -16.57 -7.19
N GLY A 206 15.01 -16.31 -6.27
CA GLY A 206 16.38 -15.93 -6.55
C GLY A 206 16.53 -14.49 -7.03
N ILE A 207 15.53 -13.64 -6.90
CA ILE A 207 15.60 -12.21 -7.22
C ILE A 207 16.40 -11.46 -6.15
N LEU A 208 16.10 -11.72 -4.87
CA LEU A 208 16.91 -11.25 -3.75
C LEU A 208 17.93 -12.29 -3.32
N SER A 209 19.13 -11.85 -2.94
CA SER A 209 20.08 -12.70 -2.23
C SER A 209 19.58 -12.99 -0.80
N ARG A 210 20.11 -14.04 -0.16
CA ARG A 210 19.81 -14.34 1.25
C ARG A 210 20.16 -13.17 2.17
N LYS A 211 21.28 -12.49 1.89
CA LYS A 211 21.71 -11.32 2.65
C LYS A 211 20.71 -10.18 2.52
N GLN A 212 20.33 -9.78 1.30
CA GLN A 212 19.35 -8.72 1.06
C GLN A 212 18.01 -9.02 1.71
N GLN A 213 17.52 -10.25 1.60
CA GLN A 213 16.25 -10.65 2.22
C GLN A 213 16.32 -10.53 3.75
N ALA A 214 17.40 -11.02 4.38
CA ALA A 214 17.57 -10.96 5.83
C ALA A 214 17.70 -9.51 6.31
N ASP A 215 18.47 -8.70 5.60
CA ASP A 215 18.71 -7.30 5.91
C ASP A 215 17.41 -6.47 5.82
N LEU A 216 16.67 -6.60 4.70
CA LEU A 216 15.37 -5.92 4.51
C LEU A 216 14.32 -6.40 5.53
N THR A 217 14.35 -7.68 5.91
CA THR A 217 13.44 -8.22 6.94
C THR A 217 13.70 -7.57 8.29
N ARG A 218 14.96 -7.52 8.73
CA ARG A 218 15.32 -6.88 10.01
C ARG A 218 14.98 -5.39 10.02
N ALA A 219 15.33 -4.68 8.95
CA ALA A 219 15.02 -3.27 8.82
C ALA A 219 13.51 -3.01 8.82
N TYR A 220 12.73 -3.80 8.07
CA TYR A 220 11.27 -3.67 8.05
C TYR A 220 10.65 -3.89 9.43
N GLN A 221 11.05 -4.94 10.14
CA GLN A 221 10.57 -5.22 11.50
C GLN A 221 10.92 -4.09 12.45
N PHE A 222 12.18 -3.64 12.47
CA PHE A 222 12.63 -2.54 13.31
C PHE A 222 11.83 -1.25 13.04
N LEU A 223 11.72 -0.85 11.77
CA LEU A 223 10.98 0.37 11.39
C LEU A 223 9.49 0.29 11.72
N ARG A 224 8.87 -0.90 11.57
CA ARG A 224 7.48 -1.13 11.97
C ARG A 224 7.30 -1.05 13.48
N ASP A 225 8.25 -1.58 14.25
CA ASP A 225 8.20 -1.47 15.70
C ASP A 225 8.33 -0.01 16.16
N VAL A 226 9.23 0.76 15.55
CA VAL A 226 9.32 2.21 15.81
C VAL A 226 7.99 2.89 15.46
N GLU A 227 7.43 2.65 14.27
CA GLU A 227 6.14 3.22 13.85
C GLU A 227 5.04 2.91 14.86
N HIS A 228 4.92 1.65 15.30
CA HIS A 228 3.91 1.25 16.28
C HIS A 228 4.12 1.94 17.64
N LYS A 229 5.37 2.04 18.12
CA LYS A 229 5.68 2.73 19.38
C LYS A 229 5.36 4.23 19.32
N LEU A 230 5.51 4.85 18.16
CA LEU A 230 5.11 6.24 17.93
C LEU A 230 3.58 6.39 17.95
N GLN A 231 2.85 5.48 17.32
CA GLN A 231 1.39 5.53 17.21
C GLN A 231 0.67 5.20 18.54
N MET A 232 1.28 4.38 19.40
CA MET A 232 0.73 4.05 20.72
C MET A 232 0.62 5.28 21.65
N VAL A 233 1.29 6.39 21.32
CA VAL A 233 1.23 7.63 22.11
C VAL A 233 0.16 8.52 21.54
N HIS A 234 -0.88 8.76 22.33
CA HIS A 234 -2.01 9.65 22.00
C HIS A 234 -2.84 9.23 20.77
N ASP A 235 -2.81 7.95 20.36
CA ASP A 235 -3.55 7.47 19.17
C ASP A 235 -3.30 8.31 17.90
N LEU A 236 -2.15 8.97 17.81
CA LEU A 236 -1.81 9.83 16.69
C LEU A 236 -1.28 8.99 15.53
N GLN A 237 -1.76 9.26 14.32
CA GLN A 237 -1.13 8.72 13.08
C GLN A 237 0.17 9.47 12.77
N THR A 238 1.11 9.48 13.70
CA THR A 238 2.44 10.02 13.44
C THR A 238 3.37 8.92 12.95
N HIS A 239 4.23 9.29 12.02
CA HIS A 239 5.31 8.45 11.53
C HIS A 239 6.66 9.14 11.71
N ALA A 240 6.66 10.34 12.28
CA ALA A 240 7.85 11.14 12.54
C ALA A 240 8.31 10.98 13.99
N LEU A 241 9.61 10.83 14.17
CA LEU A 241 10.22 10.87 15.50
C LEU A 241 9.94 12.21 16.19
N PRO A 242 9.75 12.23 17.53
CA PRO A 242 9.51 13.44 18.26
C PRO A 242 10.69 14.44 18.18
N ASP A 243 10.39 15.74 18.13
CA ASP A 243 11.40 16.81 18.22
C ASP A 243 11.97 16.96 19.62
N GLN A 244 11.12 16.73 20.60
CA GLN A 244 11.48 16.91 21.99
C GLN A 244 12.33 15.76 22.50
N GLN A 245 13.49 16.09 23.08
CA GLN A 245 14.44 15.12 23.62
C GLN A 245 13.79 14.13 24.60
N LYS A 246 12.92 14.60 25.51
CA LYS A 246 12.20 13.73 26.46
C LYS A 246 11.32 12.69 25.80
N GLU A 247 10.64 13.05 24.71
CA GLU A 247 9.79 12.10 23.97
C GLU A 247 10.62 11.10 23.16
N LEU A 248 11.77 11.54 22.64
CA LEU A 248 12.73 10.66 21.96
C LEU A 248 13.32 9.64 22.95
N GLU A 249 13.68 10.06 24.16
CA GLU A 249 14.09 9.16 25.25
C GLU A 249 13.03 8.12 25.58
N ARG A 250 11.77 8.55 25.71
CA ARG A 250 10.64 7.64 25.93
C ARG A 250 10.45 6.65 24.78
N CYS A 251 10.67 7.11 23.53
CA CYS A 251 10.62 6.24 22.37
C CYS A 251 11.72 5.19 22.41
N ALA A 252 12.98 5.58 22.68
CA ALA A 252 14.11 4.67 22.81
C ALA A 252 13.86 3.61 23.91
N ILE A 253 13.37 4.02 25.09
CA ILE A 253 13.02 3.09 26.16
C ILE A 253 11.92 2.12 25.76
N ARG A 254 10.89 2.60 25.03
CA ARG A 254 9.80 1.72 24.52
C ARG A 254 10.29 0.72 23.47
N MET A 255 11.34 1.08 22.76
CA MET A 255 12.04 0.18 21.83
C MET A 255 12.93 -0.86 22.54
N GLY A 256 13.10 -0.75 23.87
CA GLY A 256 13.85 -1.72 24.67
C GLY A 256 15.29 -1.33 24.93
N TYR A 257 15.70 -0.11 24.60
CA TYR A 257 17.05 0.39 24.95
C TYR A 257 17.19 0.70 26.44
N ASP A 258 18.42 0.84 26.91
CA ASP A 258 18.75 0.93 28.33
C ASP A 258 17.90 1.99 29.06
N ARG A 259 17.33 1.59 30.21
CA ARG A 259 16.52 2.46 31.06
C ARG A 259 17.36 3.24 32.10
N ALA A 260 18.55 2.73 32.39
CA ALA A 260 19.42 3.32 33.43
C ALA A 260 20.09 4.59 32.90
N ASP A 261 20.51 4.62 31.64
CA ASP A 261 21.07 5.81 30.98
C ASP A 261 20.28 6.19 29.71
N ARG A 262 19.45 7.20 29.85
CA ARG A 262 18.61 7.70 28.76
C ARG A 262 19.41 8.30 27.61
N SER A 263 20.55 8.90 27.88
CA SER A 263 21.42 9.48 26.85
C SER A 263 22.04 8.38 25.99
N ILE A 264 22.51 7.31 26.63
CA ILE A 264 23.04 6.12 25.94
C ILE A 264 21.90 5.44 25.12
N ALA A 265 20.72 5.28 25.71
CA ALA A 265 19.56 4.71 25.03
C ALA A 265 19.21 5.45 23.74
N VAL A 266 19.16 6.78 23.77
CA VAL A 266 18.87 7.60 22.58
C VAL A 266 19.97 7.45 21.53
N LYS A 267 21.24 7.49 21.92
CA LYS A 267 22.36 7.34 20.98
C LYS A 267 22.33 5.97 20.28
N GLN A 268 22.09 4.88 21.01
CA GLN A 268 22.00 3.54 20.46
C GLN A 268 20.79 3.42 19.53
N PHE A 269 19.63 3.89 19.96
CA PHE A 269 18.43 3.90 19.12
C PHE A 269 18.63 4.66 17.80
N GLN A 270 19.24 5.85 17.88
CA GLN A 270 19.51 6.66 16.67
C GLN A 270 20.55 6.00 15.76
N ALA A 271 21.57 5.36 16.33
CA ALA A 271 22.56 4.61 15.53
C ALA A 271 21.91 3.44 14.80
N ASP A 272 21.13 2.60 15.49
CA ASP A 272 20.44 1.47 14.88
C ASP A 272 19.43 1.94 13.81
N LEU A 273 18.73 3.04 14.06
CA LEU A 273 17.83 3.62 13.08
C LEU A 273 18.57 4.09 11.82
N ALA A 274 19.71 4.78 12.00
CA ALA A 274 20.53 5.24 10.89
C ALA A 274 21.09 4.05 10.09
N ASP A 275 21.57 2.99 10.74
CA ASP A 275 22.08 1.80 10.10
C ASP A 275 21.00 1.12 9.26
N HIS A 276 19.79 0.94 9.82
CA HIS A 276 18.68 0.34 9.09
C HIS A 276 18.20 1.19 7.93
N THR A 277 18.06 2.50 8.10
CA THR A 277 17.60 3.39 7.03
C THR A 277 18.62 3.54 5.93
N THR A 278 19.92 3.64 6.25
CA THR A 278 21.00 3.67 5.24
C THR A 278 21.01 2.38 4.42
N LEU A 279 20.97 1.22 5.08
CA LEU A 279 20.92 -0.07 4.40
C LEU A 279 19.73 -0.20 3.43
N VAL A 280 18.55 0.22 3.88
CA VAL A 280 17.33 0.18 3.04
C VAL A 280 17.49 1.10 1.84
N HIS A 281 17.98 2.31 2.07
CA HIS A 281 18.18 3.30 1.01
C HIS A 281 19.19 2.82 -0.04
N ASP A 282 20.32 2.27 0.38
CA ASP A 282 21.34 1.73 -0.54
C ASP A 282 20.76 0.61 -1.43
N ILE A 283 19.98 -0.31 -0.85
CA ILE A 283 19.32 -1.37 -1.62
C ILE A 283 18.28 -0.78 -2.58
N PHE A 284 17.48 0.19 -2.12
CA PHE A 284 16.48 0.87 -2.95
C PHE A 284 17.15 1.60 -4.11
N GLN A 285 18.17 2.39 -3.84
CA GLN A 285 18.93 3.12 -4.86
C GLN A 285 19.56 2.17 -5.88
N SER A 286 20.17 1.08 -5.43
CA SER A 286 20.75 0.09 -6.33
C SER A 286 19.75 -0.51 -7.33
N PHE A 287 18.46 -0.45 -7.02
CA PHE A 287 17.39 -0.93 -7.91
C PHE A 287 16.86 0.18 -8.83
N PHE A 288 16.66 1.39 -8.32
CA PHE A 288 15.93 2.46 -8.99
C PHE A 288 16.80 3.49 -9.72
N GLU A 289 17.99 3.86 -9.20
CA GLU A 289 18.81 4.94 -9.78
C GLU A 289 19.49 4.56 -11.09
N THR A 290 19.90 3.30 -11.21
CA THR A 290 20.55 2.83 -12.42
C THR A 290 19.86 1.58 -12.97
N PRO A 291 18.62 1.71 -13.48
CA PRO A 291 17.86 0.54 -13.91
C PRO A 291 18.58 -0.34 -14.94
N LYS A 292 19.36 0.28 -15.84
CA LYS A 292 20.13 -0.44 -16.87
C LYS A 292 21.31 -1.23 -16.29
N THR A 293 21.84 -0.86 -15.14
CA THR A 293 22.98 -1.52 -14.49
C THR A 293 22.59 -2.34 -13.28
N SER A 294 21.42 -2.11 -12.70
CA SER A 294 20.91 -2.83 -11.53
C SER A 294 20.95 -4.35 -11.74
N ALA A 295 21.77 -5.05 -10.95
CA ALA A 295 21.85 -6.49 -10.98
C ALA A 295 20.53 -7.18 -10.64
N MET A 296 19.80 -6.62 -9.69
CA MET A 296 18.49 -7.12 -9.25
C MET A 296 17.44 -6.95 -10.36
N LEU A 297 17.40 -5.80 -11.01
CA LEU A 297 16.46 -5.53 -12.10
C LEU A 297 16.79 -6.38 -13.34
N LYS A 298 18.08 -6.49 -13.70
CA LYS A 298 18.52 -7.41 -14.76
C LYS A 298 18.09 -8.83 -14.50
N LYS A 299 18.27 -9.32 -13.27
CA LYS A 299 17.85 -10.65 -12.86
C LYS A 299 16.34 -10.82 -12.93
N THR A 300 15.58 -9.80 -12.51
CA THR A 300 14.12 -9.78 -12.65
C THR A 300 13.71 -9.95 -14.11
N PHE A 301 14.29 -9.17 -15.04
CA PHE A 301 14.01 -9.29 -16.46
C PHE A 301 14.47 -10.61 -17.07
N GLN A 302 15.63 -11.15 -16.67
CA GLN A 302 16.11 -12.47 -17.12
C GLN A 302 15.15 -13.59 -16.73
N LEU A 303 14.60 -13.55 -15.51
CA LEU A 303 13.63 -14.54 -15.04
C LEU A 303 12.28 -14.44 -15.76
N ILE A 304 11.87 -13.22 -16.14
CA ILE A 304 10.65 -13.00 -16.91
C ILE A 304 10.82 -13.50 -18.36
N GLY A 305 12.01 -13.36 -18.94
CA GLY A 305 12.31 -13.76 -20.32
C GLY A 305 12.51 -15.27 -20.52
N ARG A 306 12.68 -16.04 -19.44
CA ARG A 306 12.77 -17.50 -19.52
C ARG A 306 11.37 -18.10 -19.69
N GLU A 307 11.21 -18.98 -20.70
CA GLU A 307 10.02 -19.82 -20.77
C GLU A 307 9.88 -20.65 -19.49
N PRO A 308 8.65 -20.86 -18.98
CA PRO A 308 8.49 -21.76 -17.85
C PRO A 308 9.02 -23.13 -18.26
N VAL A 309 9.99 -23.63 -17.50
CA VAL A 309 10.40 -25.03 -17.59
C VAL A 309 9.15 -25.87 -17.36
N LYS A 310 8.79 -26.69 -18.38
CA LYS A 310 7.64 -27.59 -18.37
C LYS A 310 7.70 -28.55 -17.20
#